data_a587153bf61bdcbb933d6f009c472aef
#
_entry.id   a587153bf61bdcbb933d6f009c472aef
#
_cell.length_a   1.000
_cell.length_b   1.000
_cell.length_c   1.000
_cell.angle_alpha   90.00
_cell.angle_beta   90.00
_cell.angle_gamma   90.00
#
_symmetry.space_group_name_H-M   'P 1'
#
loop_
_entity.id
_entity.type
_entity.pdbx_description
1 polymer ?
#
loop_
_entity_poly.entity_id
_entity_poly.type
_entity_poly.pdbx_seq_one_letter_code
_entity_poly.pdbx_strand_id
1 'polypeptide(L)'
;MGAVTLVCASMAWAQAGQASKETVKVPPADISVGTKDVMTPVPPVRYFSKKEVEATFSHQRKEETLFDSDYGSESFRVKASARTKVMNAEIHLEWTDVLYITKGSATLITGGKLADDVTIKNFPDGRPFLETKMGTSIIGGESRRISEGDVIVIPAGTPHWFIDIQYPFWFFNVKTR
;
A
#
# COMPACT_ATOMS: atom_id res chain seq x y z
N MET A 1 -55.19 43.35 -27.09
CA MET A 1 -55.26 43.19 -25.64
C MET A 1 -55.11 41.71 -25.37
N GLY A 2 -53.96 41.27 -25.11
CA GLY A 2 -53.60 39.84 -24.77
C GLY A 2 -53.00 39.77 -23.37
N ALA A 3 -53.70 39.10 -22.47
CA ALA A 3 -53.28 38.88 -21.11
C ALA A 3 -52.22 37.78 -21.06
N VAL A 4 -51.08 38.10 -20.53
CA VAL A 4 -49.99 37.13 -20.23
C VAL A 4 -50.22 36.62 -18.82
N THR A 5 -50.55 35.35 -18.70
CA THR A 5 -50.71 34.66 -17.43
C THR A 5 -49.33 34.15 -16.97
N LEU A 6 -48.84 34.69 -15.87
CA LEU A 6 -47.58 34.28 -15.23
C LEU A 6 -47.88 33.03 -14.39
N VAL A 7 -47.30 31.88 -14.75
CA VAL A 7 -47.35 30.66 -13.94
C VAL A 7 -46.17 30.68 -12.98
N CYS A 8 -46.42 30.88 -11.68
CA CYS A 8 -45.45 30.68 -10.62
C CYS A 8 -45.22 29.18 -10.39
N ALA A 9 -44.05 28.68 -10.77
CA ALA A 9 -43.60 27.34 -10.38
C ALA A 9 -43.04 27.38 -8.96
N SER A 10 -43.77 26.84 -8.00
CA SER A 10 -43.30 26.61 -6.64
C SER A 10 -42.29 25.47 -6.61
N MET A 11 -41.05 25.80 -6.31
CA MET A 11 -40.00 24.77 -6.03
C MET A 11 -40.29 24.13 -4.67
N ALA A 12 -40.72 22.88 -4.71
CA ALA A 12 -40.76 22.03 -3.51
C ALA A 12 -39.31 21.59 -3.15
N TRP A 13 -38.84 22.05 -2.02
CA TRP A 13 -37.59 21.53 -1.42
C TRP A 13 -37.86 20.13 -0.90
N ALA A 14 -37.24 19.13 -1.52
CA ALA A 14 -37.26 17.76 -1.03
C ALA A 14 -36.44 17.71 0.28
N GLN A 15 -37.10 17.35 1.37
CA GLN A 15 -36.47 17.05 2.63
C GLN A 15 -35.52 15.86 2.44
N ALA A 16 -34.24 16.09 2.71
CA ALA A 16 -33.26 15.00 2.79
C ALA A 16 -33.66 14.08 3.96
N GLY A 17 -34.06 12.85 3.60
CA GLY A 17 -34.40 11.83 4.57
C GLY A 17 -33.21 11.54 5.48
N GLN A 18 -33.48 11.60 6.78
CA GLN A 18 -32.53 11.10 7.80
C GLN A 18 -32.29 9.61 7.53
N ALA A 19 -31.05 9.27 7.17
CA ALA A 19 -30.62 7.89 7.12
C ALA A 19 -30.76 7.30 8.55
N SER A 20 -31.68 6.39 8.72
CA SER A 20 -31.82 5.61 9.94
C SER A 20 -30.50 4.86 10.17
N LYS A 21 -29.89 5.04 11.34
CA LYS A 21 -28.76 4.21 11.79
C LYS A 21 -29.30 2.80 12.03
N GLU A 22 -29.33 2.01 11.01
CA GLU A 22 -29.61 0.59 11.14
C GLU A 22 -28.40 -0.05 11.83
N THR A 23 -28.58 -0.38 13.10
CA THR A 23 -27.61 -1.14 13.85
C THR A 23 -27.63 -2.57 13.30
N VAL A 24 -26.65 -2.91 12.48
CA VAL A 24 -26.45 -4.30 12.04
C VAL A 24 -26.20 -5.13 13.29
N LYS A 25 -27.21 -5.90 13.75
CA LYS A 25 -27.03 -6.93 14.75
C LYS A 25 -26.25 -8.06 14.12
N VAL A 26 -24.93 -8.06 14.37
CA VAL A 26 -24.11 -9.23 14.08
C VAL A 26 -24.57 -10.33 15.06
N PRO A 27 -25.04 -11.50 14.58
CA PRO A 27 -25.36 -12.60 15.48
C PRO A 27 -24.09 -12.98 16.25
N PRO A 28 -24.20 -13.35 17.54
CA PRO A 28 -23.03 -13.80 18.28
C PRO A 28 -22.45 -15.00 17.54
N ALA A 29 -21.18 -14.88 17.10
CA ALA A 29 -20.47 -16.02 16.58
C ALA A 29 -20.40 -17.05 17.70
N ASP A 30 -20.85 -18.27 17.42
CA ASP A 30 -20.71 -19.40 18.33
C ASP A 30 -19.23 -19.82 18.31
N ILE A 31 -18.40 -18.98 18.94
CA ILE A 31 -16.98 -19.25 19.12
C ILE A 31 -16.87 -20.03 20.43
N SER A 32 -16.82 -21.35 20.32
CA SER A 32 -16.34 -22.17 21.42
C SER A 32 -14.83 -21.91 21.57
N VAL A 33 -14.49 -20.91 22.35
CA VAL A 33 -13.12 -20.62 22.74
C VAL A 33 -12.68 -21.73 23.65
N GLY A 34 -11.91 -22.68 23.09
CA GLY A 34 -11.15 -23.60 23.94
C GLY A 34 -10.25 -22.74 24.84
N THR A 35 -10.52 -22.78 26.12
CA THR A 35 -9.79 -22.07 27.17
C THR A 35 -8.38 -22.63 27.27
N LYS A 36 -7.49 -22.12 26.42
CA LYS A 36 -6.07 -21.99 26.73
C LYS A 36 -5.87 -20.52 27.05
N ASP A 37 -5.96 -20.19 28.33
CA ASP A 37 -5.49 -18.92 28.88
C ASP A 37 -3.97 -18.79 28.67
N VAL A 38 -3.54 -18.62 27.43
CA VAL A 38 -2.25 -18.05 27.15
C VAL A 38 -2.51 -16.56 27.05
N MET A 39 -2.38 -15.86 28.16
CA MET A 39 -2.24 -14.40 28.15
C MET A 39 -0.91 -14.06 27.49
N THR A 40 -0.83 -14.25 26.18
CA THR A 40 0.20 -13.60 25.37
C THR A 40 -0.10 -12.11 25.45
N PRO A 41 0.87 -11.27 25.83
CA PRO A 41 0.65 -9.82 25.85
C PRO A 41 0.15 -9.40 24.48
N VAL A 42 -1.06 -8.82 24.43
CA VAL A 42 -1.57 -8.28 23.17
C VAL A 42 -0.66 -7.12 22.76
N PRO A 43 -0.05 -7.17 21.57
CA PRO A 43 0.83 -6.09 21.12
C PRO A 43 0.04 -4.77 21.05
N PRO A 44 0.66 -3.64 21.38
CA PRO A 44 -0.03 -2.36 21.35
C PRO A 44 -0.44 -2.00 19.91
N VAL A 45 -1.65 -1.44 19.77
CA VAL A 45 -2.09 -0.86 18.50
C VAL A 45 -1.14 0.27 18.10
N ARG A 46 -0.70 0.27 16.85
CA ARG A 46 0.06 1.34 16.24
C ARG A 46 -0.86 2.22 15.40
N TYR A 47 -0.93 3.47 15.76
CA TYR A 47 -1.73 4.48 15.06
C TYR A 47 -0.80 5.57 14.51
N PHE A 48 -0.97 5.88 13.24
CA PHE A 48 -0.29 6.98 12.55
C PHE A 48 -1.34 7.96 12.06
N SER A 49 -1.32 9.17 12.57
CA SER A 49 -2.22 10.23 12.13
C SER A 49 -1.92 10.63 10.68
N LYS A 50 -2.88 11.25 10.00
CA LYS A 50 -2.67 11.81 8.67
C LYS A 50 -1.43 12.71 8.61
N LYS A 51 -1.23 13.57 9.62
CA LYS A 51 -0.10 14.49 9.71
C LYS A 51 1.24 13.75 9.77
N GLU A 52 1.33 12.67 10.56
CA GLU A 52 2.55 11.85 10.66
C GLU A 52 2.83 11.13 9.35
N VAL A 53 1.80 10.57 8.72
CA VAL A 53 1.93 9.91 7.41
C VAL A 53 2.40 10.89 6.34
N GLU A 54 1.81 12.08 6.25
CA GLU A 54 2.21 13.11 5.29
C GLU A 54 3.64 13.60 5.55
N ALA A 55 4.03 13.75 6.82
CA ALA A 55 5.39 14.12 7.20
C ALA A 55 6.41 13.09 6.73
N THR A 56 6.10 11.80 6.81
CA THR A 56 6.96 10.71 6.37
C THR A 56 7.33 10.84 4.90
N PHE A 57 6.35 11.17 4.04
CA PHE A 57 6.61 11.36 2.61
C PHE A 57 7.34 12.67 2.30
N SER A 58 7.22 13.69 3.16
CA SER A 58 7.83 15.02 2.92
C SER A 58 9.33 15.08 3.22
N HIS A 59 9.87 14.18 4.03
CA HIS A 59 11.27 14.20 4.49
C HIS A 59 12.29 13.78 3.42
N GLN A 60 11.90 13.62 2.16
CA GLN A 60 12.78 13.22 1.03
C GLN A 60 13.59 11.93 1.29
N ARG A 61 13.25 11.18 2.32
CA ARG A 61 13.81 9.85 2.56
C ARG A 61 13.22 8.90 1.53
N LYS A 62 14.05 8.10 0.91
CA LYS A 62 13.61 7.14 -0.12
C LYS A 62 12.57 6.17 0.39
N GLU A 63 12.66 5.83 1.67
CA GLU A 63 11.81 4.85 2.32
C GLU A 63 11.91 5.04 3.83
N GLU A 64 10.79 5.01 4.52
CA GLU A 64 10.71 5.02 5.97
C GLU A 64 9.85 3.85 6.45
N THR A 65 10.39 3.06 7.37
CA THR A 65 9.64 1.97 8.00
C THR A 65 8.78 2.55 9.10
N LEU A 66 7.46 2.52 8.91
CA LEU A 66 6.47 2.92 9.90
C LEU A 66 6.32 1.86 10.98
N PHE A 67 6.35 0.60 10.58
CA PHE A 67 6.19 -0.53 11.47
C PHE A 67 6.98 -1.73 10.96
N ASP A 68 7.68 -2.40 11.86
CA ASP A 68 8.36 -3.66 11.62
C ASP A 68 7.99 -4.61 12.75
N SER A 69 7.41 -5.74 12.40
CA SER A 69 6.99 -6.76 13.33
C SER A 69 7.69 -8.07 13.00
N ASP A 70 8.28 -8.67 14.02
CA ASP A 70 8.88 -9.98 13.96
C ASP A 70 8.22 -10.84 15.05
N TYR A 71 6.91 -11.08 14.91
CA TYR A 71 6.13 -11.87 15.86
C TYR A 71 6.05 -13.33 15.41
N GLY A 72 6.83 -14.17 16.06
CA GLY A 72 6.80 -15.62 15.84
C GLY A 72 7.15 -16.02 14.40
N SER A 73 6.25 -16.76 13.74
CA SER A 73 6.40 -17.17 12.33
C SER A 73 5.88 -16.14 11.33
N GLU A 74 5.22 -15.10 11.80
CA GLU A 74 4.63 -14.07 10.94
C GLU A 74 5.46 -12.79 11.02
N SER A 75 6.09 -12.45 9.91
CA SER A 75 6.77 -11.18 9.76
C SER A 75 6.03 -10.30 8.79
N PHE A 76 5.78 -9.04 9.19
CA PHE A 76 5.28 -8.03 8.26
C PHE A 76 5.90 -6.67 8.54
N ARG A 77 5.98 -5.83 7.52
CA ARG A 77 6.49 -4.47 7.59
C ARG A 77 5.55 -3.52 6.88
N VAL A 78 5.36 -2.34 7.44
CA VAL A 78 4.65 -1.24 6.78
C VAL A 78 5.66 -0.13 6.53
N LYS A 79 5.84 0.20 5.26
CA LYS A 79 6.79 1.20 4.80
C LYS A 79 6.06 2.31 4.05
N ALA A 80 6.49 3.55 4.23
CA ALA A 80 6.14 4.67 3.37
C ALA A 80 7.31 4.95 2.42
N SER A 81 7.07 4.84 1.14
CA SER A 81 8.10 4.96 0.10
C SER A 81 7.84 6.20 -0.77
N ALA A 82 8.81 7.10 -0.82
CA ALA A 82 8.84 8.25 -1.72
C ALA A 82 9.95 8.06 -2.74
N ARG A 83 9.60 7.86 -4.00
CA ARG A 83 10.59 7.74 -5.08
C ARG A 83 11.02 9.12 -5.55
N THR A 84 12.33 9.36 -5.57
CA THR A 84 12.96 10.58 -6.09
C THR A 84 13.75 10.33 -7.37
N LYS A 85 13.94 9.06 -7.71
CA LYS A 85 14.59 8.60 -8.94
C LYS A 85 14.18 7.17 -9.28
N VAL A 86 14.43 6.74 -10.50
CA VAL A 86 14.37 5.34 -10.89
C VAL A 86 15.42 4.57 -10.09
N MET A 87 15.02 3.47 -9.49
CA MET A 87 15.88 2.54 -8.74
C MET A 87 16.19 1.32 -9.61
N ASN A 88 17.02 0.41 -9.11
CA ASN A 88 17.29 -0.86 -9.75
C ASN A 88 16.02 -1.72 -9.82
N ALA A 89 15.97 -2.63 -10.78
CA ALA A 89 15.02 -3.74 -10.76
C ALA A 89 15.37 -4.69 -9.61
N GLU A 90 14.36 -5.30 -8.99
CA GLU A 90 14.57 -6.13 -7.79
C GLU A 90 13.65 -7.37 -7.75
N ILE A 91 14.09 -8.38 -7.00
CA ILE A 91 13.29 -9.54 -6.61
C ILE A 91 13.45 -9.71 -5.10
N HIS A 92 12.34 -9.72 -4.37
CA HIS A 92 12.31 -10.14 -2.97
C HIS A 92 12.00 -11.64 -2.92
N LEU A 93 12.99 -12.46 -2.51
CA LEU A 93 12.85 -13.91 -2.61
C LEU A 93 11.82 -14.49 -1.62
N GLU A 94 11.69 -13.87 -0.45
CA GLU A 94 10.83 -14.34 0.64
C GLU A 94 9.65 -13.41 0.96
N TRP A 95 9.61 -12.20 0.38
CA TRP A 95 8.63 -11.20 0.72
C TRP A 95 7.64 -10.94 -0.41
N THR A 96 6.37 -11.00 -0.08
CA THR A 96 5.29 -10.44 -0.90
C THR A 96 5.15 -8.97 -0.59
N ASP A 97 5.08 -8.15 -1.62
CA ASP A 97 4.84 -6.71 -1.52
C ASP A 97 3.37 -6.41 -1.85
N VAL A 98 2.70 -5.71 -0.95
CA VAL A 98 1.38 -5.11 -1.22
C VAL A 98 1.55 -3.61 -1.24
N LEU A 99 1.37 -3.01 -2.43
CA LEU A 99 1.54 -1.58 -2.64
C LEU A 99 0.19 -0.89 -2.71
N TYR A 100 0.10 0.29 -2.12
CA TYR A 100 -1.00 1.22 -2.32
C TYR A 100 -0.43 2.56 -2.76
N ILE A 101 -0.74 2.97 -3.99
CA ILE A 101 -0.22 4.22 -4.58
C ILE A 101 -1.01 5.38 -4.01
N THR A 102 -0.33 6.28 -3.32
CA THR A 102 -0.96 7.44 -2.65
C THR A 102 -0.76 8.74 -3.42
N LYS A 103 0.20 8.78 -4.35
CA LYS A 103 0.44 9.95 -5.19
C LYS A 103 1.30 9.64 -6.41
N GLY A 104 1.00 10.29 -7.53
CA GLY A 104 1.77 10.18 -8.77
C GLY A 104 1.49 8.90 -9.55
N SER A 105 2.41 8.57 -10.45
CA SER A 105 2.26 7.39 -11.31
C SER A 105 3.61 6.89 -11.80
N ALA A 106 3.67 5.63 -12.24
CA ALA A 106 4.86 5.01 -12.81
C ALA A 106 4.48 3.92 -13.80
N THR A 107 5.42 3.47 -14.61
CA THR A 107 5.31 2.20 -15.31
C THR A 107 5.93 1.12 -14.44
N LEU A 108 5.13 0.14 -14.04
CA LEU A 108 5.59 -1.05 -13.33
C LEU A 108 5.83 -2.17 -14.35
N ILE A 109 7.05 -2.70 -14.35
CA ILE A 109 7.39 -3.92 -15.10
C ILE A 109 7.46 -5.08 -14.11
N THR A 110 6.78 -6.19 -14.41
CA THR A 110 6.78 -7.39 -13.57
C THR A 110 7.04 -8.66 -14.37
N GLY A 111 7.59 -9.68 -13.70
CA GLY A 111 7.96 -10.94 -14.35
C GLY A 111 9.25 -10.82 -15.17
N GLY A 112 9.44 -11.74 -16.12
CA GLY A 112 10.68 -11.81 -16.90
C GLY A 112 11.90 -12.21 -16.07
N LYS A 113 13.07 -11.66 -16.41
CA LYS A 113 14.35 -11.94 -15.75
C LYS A 113 15.11 -10.64 -15.49
N LEU A 114 15.79 -10.56 -14.36
CA LEU A 114 16.74 -9.47 -14.10
C LEU A 114 17.92 -9.55 -15.06
N ALA A 115 18.34 -8.39 -15.60
CA ALA A 115 19.62 -8.24 -16.27
C ALA A 115 20.70 -7.93 -15.21
N ASP A 116 21.89 -8.51 -15.39
CA ASP A 116 23.06 -8.29 -14.53
C ASP A 116 22.73 -8.47 -13.02
N ASP A 117 22.02 -9.56 -12.68
CA ASP A 117 21.55 -9.77 -11.33
C ASP A 117 22.70 -10.06 -10.34
N VAL A 118 22.60 -9.39 -9.19
CA VAL A 118 23.46 -9.62 -8.04
C VAL A 118 22.60 -9.88 -6.80
N THR A 119 23.01 -10.85 -5.99
CA THR A 119 22.35 -11.10 -4.70
C THR A 119 22.96 -10.20 -3.65
N ILE A 120 22.13 -9.39 -2.98
CA ILE A 120 22.54 -8.56 -1.85
C ILE A 120 22.10 -9.28 -0.57
N LYS A 121 23.08 -9.68 0.26
CA LYS A 121 22.79 -10.38 1.53
C LYS A 121 22.74 -9.45 2.72
N ASN A 122 23.53 -8.39 2.71
CA ASN A 122 23.63 -7.46 3.83
C ASN A 122 23.63 -6.01 3.36
N PHE A 123 23.07 -5.12 4.17
CA PHE A 123 23.28 -3.69 4.04
C PHE A 123 24.75 -3.34 4.33
N PRO A 124 25.24 -2.16 3.91
CA PRO A 124 26.61 -1.71 4.23
C PRO A 124 26.91 -1.66 5.74
N ASP A 125 25.90 -1.54 6.59
CA ASP A 125 26.01 -1.54 8.05
C ASP A 125 25.98 -2.95 8.68
N GLY A 126 26.01 -4.01 7.84
CA GLY A 126 26.05 -5.41 8.26
C GLY A 126 24.68 -6.03 8.59
N ARG A 127 23.59 -5.26 8.60
CA ARG A 127 22.24 -5.83 8.79
C ARG A 127 21.85 -6.73 7.60
N PRO A 128 21.16 -7.85 7.83
CA PRO A 128 20.69 -8.71 6.75
C PRO A 128 19.82 -7.92 5.76
N PHE A 129 20.19 -7.96 4.50
CA PHE A 129 19.35 -7.48 3.41
C PHE A 129 18.55 -8.67 2.90
N LEU A 130 17.44 -8.93 3.55
CA LEU A 130 16.55 -10.07 3.36
C LEU A 130 16.47 -10.55 1.90
N GLU A 131 17.44 -11.35 1.51
CA GLU A 131 17.52 -12.08 0.25
C GLU A 131 16.88 -11.38 -0.96
N THR A 132 17.38 -10.19 -1.27
CA THR A 132 16.95 -9.43 -2.44
C THR A 132 17.98 -9.59 -3.55
N LYS A 133 17.52 -9.95 -4.73
CA LYS A 133 18.31 -9.80 -5.96
C LYS A 133 18.03 -8.45 -6.57
N MET A 134 19.06 -7.81 -7.09
CA MET A 134 18.97 -6.56 -7.83
C MET A 134 19.57 -6.73 -9.22
N GLY A 135 18.99 -6.06 -10.20
CA GLY A 135 19.48 -6.01 -11.57
C GLY A 135 19.36 -4.62 -12.17
N THR A 136 20.02 -4.42 -13.29
CA THR A 136 19.97 -3.12 -14.00
C THR A 136 18.66 -2.87 -14.72
N SER A 137 17.96 -3.95 -15.11
CA SER A 137 16.67 -3.91 -15.81
C SER A 137 15.95 -5.25 -15.75
N ILE A 138 14.78 -5.33 -16.36
CA ILE A 138 14.02 -6.59 -16.57
C ILE A 138 13.92 -6.87 -18.07
N ILE A 139 14.22 -8.11 -18.46
CA ILE A 139 14.10 -8.61 -19.82
C ILE A 139 12.85 -9.50 -19.91
N GLY A 140 11.94 -9.21 -20.84
CA GLY A 140 10.75 -10.03 -21.11
C GLY A 140 9.65 -9.93 -20.05
N GLY A 141 9.60 -8.85 -19.29
CA GLY A 141 8.52 -8.57 -18.33
C GLY A 141 7.30 -7.93 -18.96
N GLU A 142 6.18 -7.94 -18.23
CA GLU A 142 4.96 -7.21 -18.59
C GLU A 142 4.99 -5.80 -18.01
N SER A 143 4.61 -4.81 -18.83
CA SER A 143 4.53 -3.40 -18.43
C SER A 143 3.09 -3.01 -18.13
N ARG A 144 2.88 -2.29 -17.03
CA ARG A 144 1.59 -1.73 -16.64
C ARG A 144 1.77 -0.31 -16.13
N ARG A 145 0.93 0.60 -16.60
CA ARG A 145 0.84 1.94 -15.99
C ARG A 145 0.08 1.82 -14.67
N ILE A 146 0.66 2.36 -13.61
CA ILE A 146 0.06 2.42 -12.28
C ILE A 146 -0.03 3.88 -11.82
N SER A 147 -1.05 4.20 -11.00
CA SER A 147 -1.38 5.56 -10.58
C SER A 147 -2.00 5.60 -9.20
N GLU A 148 -2.22 6.80 -8.69
CA GLU A 148 -2.90 7.05 -7.41
C GLU A 148 -4.21 6.26 -7.29
N GLY A 149 -4.40 5.58 -6.17
CA GLY A 149 -5.53 4.72 -5.86
C GLY A 149 -5.31 3.24 -6.22
N ASP A 150 -4.29 2.90 -7.02
CA ASP A 150 -4.04 1.51 -7.38
C ASP A 150 -3.50 0.71 -6.20
N VAL A 151 -3.92 -0.56 -6.12
CA VAL A 151 -3.38 -1.57 -5.22
C VAL A 151 -2.71 -2.66 -6.07
N ILE A 152 -1.47 -2.97 -5.75
CA ILE A 152 -0.68 -3.96 -6.46
C ILE A 152 -0.17 -5.00 -5.47
N VAL A 153 -0.31 -6.28 -5.79
CA VAL A 153 0.30 -7.38 -5.04
C VAL A 153 1.39 -8.01 -5.90
N ILE A 154 2.62 -7.98 -5.39
CA ILE A 154 3.79 -8.58 -6.04
C ILE A 154 4.23 -9.77 -5.18
N PRO A 155 3.92 -11.01 -5.60
CA PRO A 155 4.31 -12.20 -4.84
C PRO A 155 5.82 -12.33 -4.70
N ALA A 156 6.26 -12.98 -3.62
CA ALA A 156 7.66 -13.35 -3.42
C ALA A 156 8.24 -14.02 -4.68
N GLY A 157 9.50 -13.73 -4.99
CA GLY A 157 10.17 -14.28 -6.17
C GLY A 157 9.83 -13.60 -7.50
N THR A 158 8.94 -12.59 -7.52
CA THR A 158 8.56 -11.90 -8.75
C THR A 158 9.50 -10.73 -9.04
N PRO A 159 10.21 -10.71 -10.20
CA PRO A 159 10.96 -9.54 -10.65
C PRO A 159 10.03 -8.36 -10.81
N HIS A 160 10.46 -7.17 -10.35
CA HIS A 160 9.67 -5.96 -10.50
C HIS A 160 10.55 -4.72 -10.60
N TRP A 161 10.05 -3.71 -11.33
CA TRP A 161 10.80 -2.49 -11.60
C TRP A 161 9.87 -1.32 -11.91
N PHE A 162 10.14 -0.15 -11.31
CA PHE A 162 9.42 1.10 -11.57
C PHE A 162 10.25 1.99 -12.49
N ILE A 163 9.68 2.33 -13.64
CA ILE A 163 10.25 3.26 -14.61
C ILE A 163 9.24 4.34 -15.01
N ASP A 164 9.61 5.30 -15.81
CA ASP A 164 8.74 6.39 -16.30
C ASP A 164 7.95 7.06 -15.17
N ILE A 165 8.65 7.36 -14.07
CA ILE A 165 8.05 7.86 -12.86
C ILE A 165 7.64 9.32 -13.04
N GLN A 166 6.36 9.62 -12.77
CA GLN A 166 5.86 10.98 -12.62
C GLN A 166 5.90 11.36 -11.14
N TYR A 167 6.80 12.27 -10.82
CA TYR A 167 7.03 12.73 -9.44
C TYR A 167 6.02 13.78 -8.99
N PRO A 168 5.70 13.87 -7.68
CA PRO A 168 6.15 12.94 -6.64
C PRO A 168 5.45 11.59 -6.77
N PHE A 169 6.17 10.49 -6.55
CA PHE A 169 5.62 9.14 -6.58
C PHE A 169 5.73 8.51 -5.19
N TRP A 170 4.59 8.37 -4.52
CA TRP A 170 4.47 7.93 -3.14
C TRP A 170 3.58 6.71 -3.04
N PHE A 171 3.96 5.76 -2.20
CA PHE A 171 3.16 4.58 -1.94
C PHE A 171 3.46 3.98 -0.57
N PHE A 172 2.46 3.34 0.01
CA PHE A 172 2.70 2.39 1.09
C PHE A 172 3.13 1.06 0.49
N ASN A 173 4.04 0.40 1.19
CA ASN A 173 4.43 -0.98 0.91
C ASN A 173 4.27 -1.80 2.18
N VAL A 174 3.34 -2.74 2.17
CA VAL A 174 3.22 -3.76 3.20
C VAL A 174 3.95 -4.99 2.71
N LYS A 175 5.04 -5.34 3.38
CA LYS A 175 5.78 -6.57 3.13
C LYS A 175 5.34 -7.63 4.11
N THR A 176 5.06 -8.84 3.60
CA THR A 176 4.66 -9.99 4.41
C THR A 176 5.34 -11.27 3.92
N ARG A 177 5.67 -12.14 4.82
CA ARG A 177 6.23 -13.48 4.55
C ARG A 177 5.65 -14.53 5.50
#